data_74ad49158521c210652686e329e32f65
#
_entry.id   74ad49158521c210652686e329e32f65
#
_cell.length_a   1.000
_cell.length_b   1.000
_cell.length_c   1.000
_cell.angle_alpha   90.00
_cell.angle_beta   90.00
_cell.angle_gamma   90.00
#
_symmetry.space_group_name_H-M   'P 1'
#
loop_
_entity.id
_entity.type
_entity.pdbx_description
1 polymer ?
#
loop_
_entity_poly.entity_id
_entity_poly.type
_entity_poly.pdbx_seq_one_letter_code
_entity_poly.pdbx_strand_id
1 'polypeptide(L)'
;EMAHKTHANWVILTPSGIQETPYSEEICFDGEKSCTDEELCDMIRFAQSLGLKVALKPTVNCDNGVWRARISFFDHDVPCEPKWGNWFESHIAFQKHYAQIAQRTGCELFLAGCEMTMTEHRETEWRKLIAEVRTVYDGPVGYNCDKYGEDHITWWDAVDVIASSGYYPIDDWDNQLDRIEKVVKKFQKPFLFSEAGCMNIHGSAQVPNNWELQGEEDDAEQADWYRAMFTACRKRDWVKGFGIWDWPGNLEGLSPYAVCGRPAENVIAEEYGRRE
;
A
#
# COMPACT_ATOMS: atom_id res chain seq x y z
N GLU A 1 6.09 11.36 17.43
CA GLU A 1 7.28 10.56 17.75
C GLU A 1 7.90 10.00 16.47
N MET A 2 7.17 9.22 15.64
CA MET A 2 7.65 8.62 14.39
C MET A 2 8.41 9.63 13.50
N ALA A 3 7.74 10.68 13.04
CA ALA A 3 8.33 11.67 12.13
C ALA A 3 9.60 12.33 12.69
N HIS A 4 9.62 12.58 14.00
CA HIS A 4 10.77 13.21 14.66
C HIS A 4 11.98 12.27 14.75
N LYS A 5 11.74 10.98 15.02
CA LYS A 5 12.80 9.98 15.13
C LYS A 5 13.35 9.55 13.78
N THR A 6 12.47 9.37 12.80
CA THR A 6 12.83 8.78 11.49
C THR A 6 13.04 9.80 10.38
N HIS A 7 12.80 11.09 10.62
CA HIS A 7 12.78 12.14 9.60
C HIS A 7 11.73 11.89 8.48
N ALA A 8 10.74 11.03 8.72
CA ALA A 8 9.66 10.81 7.77
C ALA A 8 8.91 12.11 7.51
N ASN A 9 8.61 12.38 6.25
CA ASN A 9 7.89 13.56 5.78
C ASN A 9 6.51 13.25 5.21
N TRP A 10 6.14 11.97 5.18
CA TRP A 10 4.83 11.46 4.77
C TRP A 10 4.30 10.44 5.77
N VAL A 11 2.98 10.31 5.79
CA VAL A 11 2.27 9.16 6.38
C VAL A 11 1.28 8.61 5.37
N ILE A 12 1.15 7.28 5.32
CA ILE A 12 0.14 6.59 4.52
C ILE A 12 -0.91 6.06 5.49
N LEU A 13 -2.14 6.52 5.37
CA LEU A 13 -3.27 6.06 6.16
C LEU A 13 -4.11 5.08 5.35
N THR A 14 -4.48 3.96 5.96
CA THR A 14 -5.11 2.82 5.29
C THR A 14 -6.48 2.48 5.89
N PRO A 15 -7.52 3.32 5.67
CA PRO A 15 -8.87 2.97 6.12
C PRO A 15 -9.35 1.70 5.42
N SER A 16 -10.07 0.85 6.15
CA SER A 16 -10.49 -0.46 5.68
C SER A 16 -11.93 -0.48 5.19
N GLY A 17 -12.16 -1.10 4.04
CA GLY A 17 -13.45 -1.63 3.63
C GLY A 17 -13.49 -3.14 3.87
N ILE A 18 -14.60 -3.65 4.33
CA ILE A 18 -14.75 -5.06 4.70
C ILE A 18 -15.77 -5.72 3.80
N GLN A 19 -15.38 -6.81 3.15
CA GLN A 19 -16.29 -7.76 2.50
C GLN A 19 -16.26 -9.10 3.22
N GLU A 20 -17.35 -9.85 3.21
CA GLU A 20 -17.48 -11.07 3.99
C GLU A 20 -16.47 -12.14 3.56
N THR A 21 -16.37 -12.38 2.26
CA THR A 21 -15.47 -13.37 1.64
C THR A 21 -14.89 -12.82 0.33
N PRO A 22 -13.88 -13.46 -0.28
CA PRO A 22 -13.38 -13.07 -1.62
C PRO A 22 -14.43 -13.13 -2.73
N TYR A 23 -15.56 -13.79 -2.47
CA TYR A 23 -16.66 -13.96 -3.42
C TYR A 23 -17.86 -13.05 -3.15
N SER A 24 -17.75 -12.16 -2.15
CA SER A 24 -18.81 -11.19 -1.81
C SER A 24 -18.72 -9.97 -2.73
N GLU A 25 -19.84 -9.47 -3.20
CA GLU A 25 -19.90 -8.29 -4.07
C GLU A 25 -19.92 -6.97 -3.30
N GLU A 26 -20.34 -7.00 -2.04
CA GLU A 26 -20.53 -5.80 -1.20
C GLU A 26 -19.30 -5.54 -0.33
N ILE A 27 -18.88 -4.28 -0.31
CA ILE A 27 -17.81 -3.75 0.55
C ILE A 27 -18.45 -2.78 1.53
N CYS A 28 -18.45 -3.13 2.83
CA CYS A 28 -18.93 -2.29 3.91
C CYS A 28 -17.80 -1.44 4.47
N PHE A 29 -18.02 -0.15 4.69
CA PHE A 29 -17.02 0.79 5.21
C PHE A 29 -17.58 1.81 6.21
N ASP A 30 -18.80 1.59 6.70
CA ASP A 30 -19.51 2.35 7.71
C ASP A 30 -19.78 1.55 9.00
N GLY A 31 -19.16 0.37 9.12
CA GLY A 31 -19.37 -0.56 10.22
C GLY A 31 -18.34 -0.41 11.35
N GLU A 32 -18.56 -1.16 12.43
CA GLU A 32 -17.70 -1.18 13.62
C GLU A 32 -16.23 -1.61 13.36
N LYS A 33 -15.97 -2.26 12.20
CA LYS A 33 -14.63 -2.71 11.81
C LYS A 33 -13.84 -1.67 10.98
N SER A 34 -14.45 -0.54 10.68
CA SER A 34 -13.85 0.57 9.94
C SER A 34 -13.75 1.78 10.87
N CYS A 35 -12.72 2.62 10.68
CA CYS A 35 -12.69 3.90 11.35
C CYS A 35 -13.83 4.79 10.85
N THR A 36 -14.34 5.64 11.72
CA THR A 36 -15.32 6.66 11.32
C THR A 36 -14.66 7.74 10.47
N ASP A 37 -15.44 8.44 9.66
CA ASP A 37 -14.97 9.59 8.88
C ASP A 37 -14.36 10.68 9.76
N GLU A 38 -14.90 10.89 10.95
CA GLU A 38 -14.43 11.89 11.91
C GLU A 38 -13.04 11.51 12.43
N GLU A 39 -12.87 10.27 12.90
CA GLU A 39 -11.57 9.76 13.36
C GLU A 39 -10.51 9.83 12.27
N LEU A 40 -10.84 9.46 11.04
CA LEU A 40 -9.92 9.55 9.91
C LEU A 40 -9.56 11.01 9.60
N CYS A 41 -10.54 11.91 9.54
CA CYS A 41 -10.28 13.34 9.32
C CYS A 41 -9.42 13.94 10.42
N ASP A 42 -9.65 13.57 11.67
CA ASP A 42 -8.85 14.04 12.79
C ASP A 42 -7.42 13.52 12.74
N MET A 43 -7.21 12.26 12.35
CA MET A 43 -5.88 11.70 12.14
C MET A 43 -5.14 12.39 10.99
N ILE A 44 -5.82 12.67 9.88
CA ILE A 44 -5.24 13.42 8.75
C ILE A 44 -4.80 14.82 9.21
N ARG A 45 -5.68 15.58 9.88
CA ARG A 45 -5.37 16.91 10.38
C ARG A 45 -4.24 16.90 11.40
N PHE A 46 -4.23 15.89 12.28
CA PHE A 46 -3.16 15.72 13.25
C PHE A 46 -1.81 15.48 12.55
N ALA A 47 -1.74 14.59 11.56
CA ALA A 47 -0.52 14.36 10.79
C ALA A 47 -0.04 15.63 10.08
N GLN A 48 -0.95 16.36 9.45
CA GLN A 48 -0.65 17.64 8.77
C GLN A 48 -0.17 18.71 9.76
N SER A 49 -0.72 18.76 10.99
CA SER A 49 -0.27 19.68 12.03
C SER A 49 1.16 19.43 12.48
N LEU A 50 1.68 18.22 12.27
CA LEU A 50 3.08 17.84 12.49
C LEU A 50 3.99 18.11 11.28
N GLY A 51 3.46 18.70 10.22
CA GLY A 51 4.19 18.98 8.98
C GLY A 51 4.32 17.77 8.05
N LEU A 52 3.59 16.68 8.30
CA LEU A 52 3.56 15.51 7.42
C LEU A 52 2.60 15.71 6.26
N LYS A 53 3.01 15.28 5.07
CA LYS A 53 2.10 15.04 3.96
C LYS A 53 1.36 13.72 4.16
N VAL A 54 0.14 13.64 3.64
CA VAL A 54 -0.72 12.48 3.82
C VAL A 54 -1.05 11.82 2.49
N ALA A 55 -0.77 10.53 2.39
CA ALA A 55 -1.35 9.67 1.37
C ALA A 55 -2.50 8.86 1.98
N LEU A 56 -3.64 8.80 1.30
CA LEU A 56 -4.76 7.98 1.71
C LEU A 56 -4.85 6.75 0.81
N LYS A 57 -4.82 5.55 1.43
CA LYS A 57 -4.80 4.26 0.73
C LYS A 57 -5.94 3.36 1.26
N PRO A 58 -7.19 3.57 0.84
CA PRO A 58 -8.30 2.72 1.27
C PRO A 58 -8.09 1.28 0.78
N THR A 59 -8.18 0.34 1.70
CA THR A 59 -7.81 -1.05 1.50
C THR A 59 -8.99 -1.98 1.81
N VAL A 60 -9.33 -2.87 0.88
CA VAL A 60 -10.37 -3.88 1.09
C VAL A 60 -9.77 -5.08 1.83
N ASN A 61 -10.50 -5.60 2.83
CA ASN A 61 -10.15 -6.81 3.55
C ASN A 61 -11.35 -7.79 3.55
N CYS A 62 -11.07 -9.10 3.55
CA CYS A 62 -12.10 -10.11 3.69
C CYS A 62 -12.25 -10.48 5.17
N ASP A 63 -13.48 -10.48 5.69
CA ASP A 63 -13.78 -10.75 7.10
C ASP A 63 -13.41 -12.20 7.52
N ASN A 64 -13.43 -13.11 6.57
CA ASN A 64 -13.02 -14.50 6.80
C ASN A 64 -11.49 -14.70 6.82
N GLY A 65 -10.70 -13.62 6.79
CA GLY A 65 -9.23 -13.66 6.85
C GLY A 65 -8.52 -14.04 5.54
N VAL A 66 -9.25 -14.28 4.46
CA VAL A 66 -8.62 -14.54 3.17
C VAL A 66 -8.05 -13.24 2.61
N TRP A 67 -6.81 -13.29 2.14
CA TRP A 67 -6.13 -12.12 1.59
C TRP A 67 -6.86 -11.55 0.35
N ARG A 68 -6.99 -10.24 0.31
CA ARG A 68 -7.70 -9.47 -0.76
C ARG A 68 -7.26 -9.81 -2.18
N ALA A 69 -6.02 -10.21 -2.36
CA ALA A 69 -5.49 -10.62 -3.67
C ALA A 69 -6.24 -11.82 -4.29
N ARG A 70 -7.03 -12.55 -3.48
CA ARG A 70 -7.85 -13.70 -3.92
C ARG A 70 -9.27 -13.31 -4.34
N ILE A 71 -9.65 -12.03 -4.29
CA ILE A 71 -10.96 -11.56 -4.76
C ILE A 71 -11.06 -11.82 -6.27
N SER A 72 -11.96 -12.70 -6.67
CA SER A 72 -12.12 -13.12 -8.06
C SER A 72 -13.51 -13.70 -8.32
N PHE A 73 -14.05 -13.43 -9.50
CA PHE A 73 -15.33 -13.94 -9.99
C PHE A 73 -15.16 -14.54 -11.38
N PHE A 74 -16.22 -15.14 -11.94
CA PHE A 74 -16.20 -15.59 -13.32
C PHE A 74 -16.05 -14.41 -14.28
N ASP A 75 -15.28 -14.57 -15.36
CA ASP A 75 -15.03 -13.50 -16.34
C ASP A 75 -16.28 -13.10 -17.13
N HIS A 76 -17.30 -13.94 -17.12
CA HIS A 76 -18.63 -13.68 -17.70
C HIS A 76 -19.70 -13.91 -16.66
N ASP A 77 -20.83 -13.23 -16.83
CA ASP A 77 -21.95 -13.36 -15.89
C ASP A 77 -22.53 -14.79 -15.91
N VAL A 78 -22.51 -15.42 -14.73
CA VAL A 78 -23.13 -16.73 -14.49
C VAL A 78 -24.38 -16.50 -13.62
N PRO A 79 -25.54 -17.10 -13.94
CA PRO A 79 -26.72 -16.98 -13.10
C PRO A 79 -26.47 -17.46 -11.67
N CYS A 80 -26.93 -16.69 -10.67
CA CYS A 80 -26.80 -16.96 -9.24
C CYS A 80 -25.36 -16.93 -8.69
N GLU A 81 -24.39 -16.49 -9.49
CA GLU A 81 -23.02 -16.27 -9.05
C GLU A 81 -22.71 -14.77 -8.91
N PRO A 82 -21.74 -14.40 -8.05
CA PRO A 82 -21.27 -13.01 -7.92
C PRO A 82 -20.72 -12.48 -9.26
N LYS A 83 -20.84 -11.15 -9.45
CA LYS A 83 -20.50 -10.49 -10.72
C LYS A 83 -19.49 -9.38 -10.52
N TRP A 84 -18.55 -9.28 -11.44
CA TRP A 84 -17.58 -8.19 -11.48
C TRP A 84 -18.26 -6.81 -11.49
N GLY A 85 -19.37 -6.65 -12.24
CA GLY A 85 -20.08 -5.39 -12.33
C GLY A 85 -20.56 -4.88 -10.96
N ASN A 86 -21.21 -5.75 -10.19
CA ASN A 86 -21.74 -5.40 -8.86
C ASN A 86 -20.59 -5.11 -7.88
N TRP A 87 -19.56 -5.93 -7.89
CA TRP A 87 -18.40 -5.73 -7.03
C TRP A 87 -17.69 -4.40 -7.35
N PHE A 88 -17.45 -4.09 -8.63
CA PHE A 88 -16.82 -2.82 -9.00
C PHE A 88 -17.72 -1.61 -8.72
N GLU A 89 -19.05 -1.72 -8.76
CA GLU A 89 -19.96 -0.66 -8.30
C GLU A 89 -19.77 -0.39 -6.81
N SER A 90 -19.69 -1.44 -5.99
CA SER A 90 -19.40 -1.34 -4.56
C SER A 90 -17.99 -0.78 -4.30
N HIS A 91 -16.97 -1.26 -5.04
CA HIS A 91 -15.60 -0.78 -4.91
C HIS A 91 -15.45 0.69 -5.33
N ILE A 92 -16.14 1.12 -6.38
CA ILE A 92 -16.19 2.54 -6.78
C ILE A 92 -16.81 3.40 -5.68
N ALA A 93 -17.93 2.95 -5.09
CA ALA A 93 -18.57 3.69 -4.00
C ALA A 93 -17.61 3.85 -2.81
N PHE A 94 -16.95 2.77 -2.42
CA PHE A 94 -15.93 2.75 -1.36
C PHE A 94 -14.75 3.71 -1.66
N GLN A 95 -14.15 3.62 -2.83
CA GLN A 95 -13.00 4.45 -3.20
C GLN A 95 -13.40 5.94 -3.34
N LYS A 96 -14.56 6.23 -3.92
CA LYS A 96 -15.07 7.62 -4.04
C LYS A 96 -15.35 8.26 -2.68
N HIS A 97 -15.89 7.50 -1.73
CA HIS A 97 -16.12 8.00 -0.37
C HIS A 97 -14.81 8.52 0.25
N TYR A 98 -13.75 7.71 0.23
CA TYR A 98 -12.45 8.11 0.78
C TYR A 98 -11.72 9.16 -0.08
N ALA A 99 -11.92 9.16 -1.38
CA ALA A 99 -11.40 10.21 -2.25
C ALA A 99 -12.03 11.59 -1.94
N GLN A 100 -13.32 11.63 -1.59
CA GLN A 100 -13.97 12.86 -1.09
C GLN A 100 -13.37 13.31 0.25
N ILE A 101 -13.01 12.38 1.14
CA ILE A 101 -12.30 12.72 2.37
C ILE A 101 -10.92 13.28 2.04
N ALA A 102 -10.17 12.64 1.14
CA ALA A 102 -8.86 13.13 0.70
C ALA A 102 -8.94 14.55 0.13
N GLN A 103 -9.96 14.83 -0.70
CA GLN A 103 -10.18 16.17 -1.28
C GLN A 103 -10.46 17.22 -0.20
N ARG A 104 -11.43 16.96 0.68
CA ARG A 104 -11.83 17.93 1.71
C ARG A 104 -10.79 18.16 2.80
N THR A 105 -9.88 17.22 3.01
CA THR A 105 -8.79 17.32 3.99
C THR A 105 -7.45 17.70 3.38
N GLY A 106 -7.35 17.77 2.05
CA GLY A 106 -6.14 18.16 1.34
C GLY A 106 -5.02 17.11 1.39
N CYS A 107 -5.36 15.81 1.33
CA CYS A 107 -4.35 14.78 1.17
C CYS A 107 -3.60 14.96 -0.15
N GLU A 108 -2.28 14.75 -0.14
CA GLU A 108 -1.41 15.01 -1.30
C GLU A 108 -1.34 13.85 -2.28
N LEU A 109 -1.79 12.64 -1.89
CA LEU A 109 -1.84 11.46 -2.76
C LEU A 109 -3.03 10.57 -2.36
N PHE A 110 -3.70 10.02 -3.35
CA PHE A 110 -4.72 8.99 -3.18
C PHE A 110 -4.32 7.71 -3.91
N LEU A 111 -4.25 6.59 -3.20
CA LEU A 111 -3.96 5.27 -3.76
C LEU A 111 -5.25 4.47 -3.85
N ALA A 112 -5.78 4.29 -5.05
CA ALA A 112 -7.09 3.72 -5.32
C ALA A 112 -7.07 2.18 -5.31
N GLY A 113 -6.59 1.60 -4.22
CA GLY A 113 -6.52 0.15 -4.01
C GLY A 113 -5.13 -0.33 -3.61
N CYS A 114 -5.10 -1.53 -3.04
CA CYS A 114 -3.91 -2.17 -2.53
C CYS A 114 -3.96 -3.67 -2.81
N GLU A 115 -3.01 -4.20 -3.57
CA GLU A 115 -2.77 -5.64 -3.77
C GLU A 115 -4.02 -6.42 -4.25
N MET A 116 -4.78 -5.86 -5.17
CA MET A 116 -6.02 -6.46 -5.69
C MET A 116 -5.73 -7.42 -6.85
N THR A 117 -4.71 -8.27 -6.72
CA THR A 117 -4.02 -9.02 -7.78
C THR A 117 -4.95 -9.74 -8.76
N MET A 118 -5.93 -10.51 -8.26
CA MET A 118 -6.85 -11.26 -9.13
C MET A 118 -7.88 -10.37 -9.82
N THR A 119 -8.00 -9.08 -9.46
CA THR A 119 -8.89 -8.11 -10.12
C THR A 119 -8.20 -7.30 -11.20
N GLU A 120 -6.86 -7.27 -11.22
CA GLU A 120 -6.05 -6.33 -12.03
C GLU A 120 -6.20 -6.54 -13.54
N HIS A 121 -6.58 -7.77 -13.98
CA HIS A 121 -6.87 -8.07 -15.37
C HIS A 121 -8.16 -7.39 -15.90
N ARG A 122 -9.02 -6.89 -14.99
CA ARG A 122 -10.26 -6.18 -15.31
C ARG A 122 -9.97 -4.72 -15.67
N GLU A 123 -9.16 -4.50 -16.70
CA GLU A 123 -8.67 -3.18 -17.12
C GLU A 123 -9.79 -2.15 -17.32
N THR A 124 -10.89 -2.53 -17.97
CA THR A 124 -12.02 -1.62 -18.26
C THR A 124 -12.63 -1.08 -16.97
N GLU A 125 -12.86 -1.96 -16.01
CA GLU A 125 -13.46 -1.63 -14.72
C GLU A 125 -12.51 -0.80 -13.85
N TRP A 126 -11.22 -1.13 -13.86
CA TRP A 126 -10.21 -0.32 -13.16
C TRP A 126 -10.09 1.08 -13.73
N ARG A 127 -10.08 1.22 -15.08
CA ARG A 127 -10.09 2.55 -15.72
C ARG A 127 -11.33 3.35 -15.36
N LYS A 128 -12.50 2.71 -15.27
CA LYS A 128 -13.74 3.34 -14.80
C LYS A 128 -13.60 3.80 -13.37
N LEU A 129 -13.08 2.95 -12.46
CA LEU A 129 -12.89 3.29 -11.07
C LEU A 129 -11.97 4.53 -10.92
N ILE A 130 -10.83 4.54 -11.59
CA ILE A 130 -9.90 5.69 -11.56
C ILE A 130 -10.59 6.96 -12.09
N ALA A 131 -11.34 6.87 -13.18
CA ALA A 131 -12.10 8.00 -13.73
C ALA A 131 -13.13 8.52 -12.72
N GLU A 132 -13.84 7.63 -12.03
CA GLU A 132 -14.82 7.97 -10.99
C GLU A 132 -14.18 8.64 -9.77
N VAL A 133 -13.01 8.16 -9.32
CA VAL A 133 -12.23 8.81 -8.26
C VAL A 133 -11.88 10.24 -8.66
N ARG A 134 -11.45 10.46 -9.91
CA ARG A 134 -11.10 11.79 -10.43
C ARG A 134 -12.29 12.75 -10.55
N THR A 135 -13.53 12.28 -10.44
CA THR A 135 -14.70 13.18 -10.37
C THR A 135 -14.82 13.89 -9.02
N VAL A 136 -14.11 13.42 -8.00
CA VAL A 136 -14.24 13.92 -6.62
C VAL A 136 -12.90 14.25 -5.95
N TYR A 137 -11.77 13.96 -6.61
CA TYR A 137 -10.42 14.25 -6.11
C TYR A 137 -9.54 14.79 -7.24
N ASP A 138 -8.98 15.98 -7.03
CA ASP A 138 -8.17 16.71 -8.02
C ASP A 138 -6.66 16.42 -7.91
N GLY A 139 -6.23 15.79 -6.83
CA GLY A 139 -4.82 15.47 -6.58
C GLY A 139 -4.33 14.23 -7.36
N PRO A 140 -3.05 13.88 -7.21
CA PRO A 140 -2.47 12.70 -7.83
C PRO A 140 -3.15 11.42 -7.36
N VAL A 141 -3.48 10.54 -8.30
CA VAL A 141 -4.05 9.21 -8.05
C VAL A 141 -3.02 8.14 -8.42
N GLY A 142 -2.81 7.17 -7.54
CA GLY A 142 -1.98 6.00 -7.78
C GLY A 142 -2.73 4.70 -7.53
N TYR A 143 -2.05 3.58 -7.77
CA TYR A 143 -2.50 2.24 -7.39
C TYR A 143 -1.30 1.47 -6.83
N ASN A 144 -1.52 0.68 -5.77
CA ASN A 144 -0.51 -0.18 -5.16
C ASN A 144 -0.73 -1.63 -5.61
N CYS A 145 0.07 -2.12 -6.55
CA CYS A 145 0.07 -3.56 -6.87
C CYS A 145 0.87 -4.36 -5.83
N ASP A 146 0.61 -5.66 -5.79
CA ASP A 146 1.48 -6.57 -5.05
C ASP A 146 2.85 -6.69 -5.74
N LYS A 147 3.88 -7.08 -4.97
CA LYS A 147 5.21 -7.44 -5.50
C LYS A 147 5.10 -8.41 -6.67
N TYR A 148 6.01 -8.32 -7.61
CA TYR A 148 6.03 -9.09 -8.85
C TYR A 148 4.86 -8.85 -9.82
N GLY A 149 3.91 -7.95 -9.47
CA GLY A 149 2.74 -7.60 -10.28
C GLY A 149 2.93 -6.41 -11.21
N GLU A 150 4.00 -5.63 -11.03
CA GLU A 150 4.16 -4.32 -11.66
C GLU A 150 4.15 -4.37 -13.18
N ASP A 151 4.69 -5.41 -13.80
CA ASP A 151 4.75 -5.60 -15.24
C ASP A 151 3.51 -6.30 -15.83
N HIS A 152 2.60 -6.79 -14.99
CA HIS A 152 1.35 -7.41 -15.41
C HIS A 152 0.23 -6.40 -15.65
N ILE A 153 0.28 -5.24 -14.99
CA ILE A 153 -0.74 -4.21 -15.11
C ILE A 153 -0.59 -3.44 -16.41
N THR A 154 -1.65 -3.41 -17.21
CA THR A 154 -1.68 -2.78 -18.54
C THR A 154 -2.16 -1.34 -18.51
N TRP A 155 -2.79 -0.89 -17.42
CA TRP A 155 -3.49 0.39 -17.27
C TRP A 155 -2.76 1.42 -16.38
N TRP A 156 -1.43 1.30 -16.22
CA TRP A 156 -0.63 2.29 -15.49
C TRP A 156 -0.71 3.71 -16.07
N ASP A 157 -1.08 3.86 -17.34
CA ASP A 157 -1.33 5.17 -17.94
C ASP A 157 -2.55 5.89 -17.36
N ALA A 158 -3.50 5.18 -16.75
CA ALA A 158 -4.70 5.76 -16.12
C ALA A 158 -4.40 6.45 -14.78
N VAL A 159 -3.31 6.10 -14.10
CA VAL A 159 -2.89 6.69 -12.83
C VAL A 159 -1.75 7.70 -13.02
N ASP A 160 -1.48 8.51 -11.99
CA ASP A 160 -0.36 9.46 -11.97
C ASP A 160 0.88 8.89 -11.33
N VAL A 161 0.72 7.92 -10.43
CA VAL A 161 1.80 7.30 -9.64
C VAL A 161 1.67 5.79 -9.69
N ILE A 162 2.76 5.12 -10.04
CA ILE A 162 2.90 3.66 -9.90
C ILE A 162 3.34 3.39 -8.48
N ALA A 163 2.59 2.57 -7.74
CA ALA A 163 3.00 2.13 -6.41
C ALA A 163 3.02 0.60 -6.33
N SER A 164 3.88 0.06 -5.48
CA SER A 164 4.02 -1.38 -5.28
C SER A 164 4.35 -1.72 -3.84
N SER A 165 4.16 -2.99 -3.49
CA SER A 165 4.56 -3.59 -2.22
C SER A 165 5.97 -4.20 -2.37
N GLY A 166 6.95 -3.63 -1.66
CA GLY A 166 8.35 -4.00 -1.77
C GLY A 166 8.77 -5.06 -0.75
N TYR A 167 8.25 -6.28 -0.86
CA TYR A 167 8.62 -7.41 0.00
C TYR A 167 9.50 -8.40 -0.77
N TYR A 168 10.67 -7.92 -1.25
CA TYR A 168 11.62 -8.76 -1.99
C TYR A 168 12.68 -9.37 -1.08
N PRO A 169 13.17 -10.60 -1.39
CA PRO A 169 14.32 -11.17 -0.70
C PRO A 169 15.50 -10.21 -0.65
N ILE A 170 16.27 -10.25 0.45
CA ILE A 170 17.36 -9.31 0.71
C ILE A 170 18.40 -9.22 -0.42
N ASP A 171 18.63 -10.30 -1.13
CA ASP A 171 19.62 -10.43 -2.21
C ASP A 171 19.02 -10.25 -3.62
N ASP A 172 17.70 -10.01 -3.74
CA ASP A 172 17.02 -9.92 -5.04
C ASP A 172 16.60 -8.49 -5.43
N TRP A 173 16.88 -7.50 -4.61
CA TRP A 173 16.46 -6.11 -4.83
C TRP A 173 16.92 -5.55 -6.17
N ASP A 174 18.19 -5.71 -6.56
CA ASP A 174 18.71 -5.16 -7.82
C ASP A 174 17.98 -5.79 -9.03
N ASN A 175 17.70 -7.11 -9.02
CA ASN A 175 16.97 -7.78 -10.11
C ASN A 175 15.53 -7.26 -10.24
N GLN A 176 14.85 -7.09 -9.11
CA GLN A 176 13.47 -6.60 -9.12
C GLN A 176 13.40 -5.13 -9.54
N LEU A 177 14.33 -4.29 -9.10
CA LEU A 177 14.43 -2.91 -9.54
C LEU A 177 14.70 -2.80 -11.04
N ASP A 178 15.54 -3.65 -11.61
CA ASP A 178 15.81 -3.70 -13.06
C ASP A 178 14.55 -4.13 -13.86
N ARG A 179 13.69 -4.98 -13.27
CA ARG A 179 12.38 -5.35 -13.85
C ARG A 179 11.41 -4.18 -13.79
N ILE A 180 11.27 -3.55 -12.63
CA ILE A 180 10.35 -2.42 -12.38
C ILE A 180 10.77 -1.20 -13.23
N GLU A 181 12.06 -0.95 -13.40
CA GLU A 181 12.56 0.16 -14.22
C GLU A 181 12.00 0.13 -15.66
N LYS A 182 11.81 -1.06 -16.23
CA LYS A 182 11.22 -1.20 -17.57
C LYS A 182 9.75 -0.70 -17.58
N VAL A 183 9.01 -0.95 -16.51
CA VAL A 183 7.64 -0.45 -16.34
C VAL A 183 7.64 1.07 -16.21
N VAL A 184 8.48 1.61 -15.33
CA VAL A 184 8.62 3.06 -15.11
C VAL A 184 9.00 3.77 -16.41
N LYS A 185 9.97 3.24 -17.15
CA LYS A 185 10.39 3.79 -18.47
C LYS A 185 9.29 3.71 -19.52
N LYS A 186 8.50 2.62 -19.53
CA LYS A 186 7.39 2.43 -20.47
C LYS A 186 6.27 3.46 -20.24
N PHE A 187 5.88 3.66 -18.99
CA PHE A 187 4.74 4.52 -18.67
C PHE A 187 5.13 5.96 -18.29
N GLN A 188 6.43 6.22 -18.03
CA GLN A 188 6.97 7.53 -17.65
C GLN A 188 6.25 8.16 -16.45
N LYS A 189 5.94 7.35 -15.44
CA LYS A 189 5.29 7.76 -14.20
C LYS A 189 6.28 7.68 -13.03
N PRO A 190 6.15 8.56 -12.02
CA PRO A 190 6.86 8.40 -10.77
C PRO A 190 6.47 7.08 -10.09
N PHE A 191 7.41 6.49 -9.38
CA PHE A 191 7.25 5.22 -8.68
C PHE A 191 7.56 5.35 -7.20
N LEU A 192 6.79 4.69 -6.36
CA LEU A 192 7.10 4.54 -4.93
C LEU A 192 6.74 3.14 -4.43
N PHE A 193 7.48 2.67 -3.44
CA PHE A 193 7.04 1.54 -2.64
C PHE A 193 6.09 2.06 -1.55
N SER A 194 4.78 1.92 -1.73
CA SER A 194 3.80 2.34 -0.72
C SER A 194 3.61 1.34 0.41
N GLU A 195 4.25 0.18 0.29
CA GLU A 195 4.54 -0.76 1.36
C GLU A 195 5.94 -1.33 1.14
N ALA A 196 6.71 -1.46 2.23
CA ALA A 196 7.95 -2.21 2.26
C ALA A 196 8.23 -2.65 3.69
N GLY A 197 8.52 -3.92 3.90
CA GLY A 197 8.71 -4.45 5.24
C GLY A 197 9.37 -5.82 5.28
N CYS A 198 9.95 -6.10 6.45
CA CYS A 198 10.52 -7.39 6.81
C CYS A 198 10.25 -7.62 8.28
N MET A 199 9.87 -8.84 8.67
CA MET A 199 9.69 -9.18 10.09
C MET A 199 11.05 -9.28 10.80
N ASN A 200 11.04 -9.07 12.12
CA ASN A 200 12.19 -9.35 12.98
C ASN A 200 12.26 -10.84 13.38
N ILE A 201 11.97 -11.72 12.44
CA ILE A 201 12.03 -13.18 12.65
C ILE A 201 13.16 -13.74 11.81
N HIS A 202 14.01 -14.57 12.38
CA HIS A 202 15.13 -15.20 11.68
C HIS A 202 14.67 -15.91 10.40
N GLY A 203 15.34 -15.64 9.28
CA GLY A 203 14.99 -16.13 7.95
C GLY A 203 13.98 -15.26 7.19
N SER A 204 13.36 -14.25 7.82
CA SER A 204 12.39 -13.36 7.16
C SER A 204 12.99 -12.58 6.01
N ALA A 205 14.28 -12.22 6.07
CA ALA A 205 14.94 -11.47 5.00
C ALA A 205 14.95 -12.20 3.64
N GLN A 206 14.82 -13.52 3.63
CA GLN A 206 14.71 -14.31 2.40
C GLN A 206 13.26 -14.50 1.92
N VAL A 207 12.30 -14.31 2.82
CA VAL A 207 10.86 -14.47 2.54
C VAL A 207 10.04 -13.36 3.22
N PRO A 208 10.34 -12.06 2.97
CA PRO A 208 9.78 -10.96 3.75
C PRO A 208 8.27 -10.80 3.64
N ASN A 209 7.66 -11.41 2.63
CA ASN A 209 6.20 -11.46 2.45
C ASN A 209 5.52 -12.64 3.16
N ASN A 210 6.27 -13.50 3.85
CA ASN A 210 5.69 -14.63 4.58
C ASN A 210 5.32 -14.21 6.01
N TRP A 211 4.17 -13.56 6.17
CA TRP A 211 3.68 -13.09 7.48
C TRP A 211 3.30 -14.20 8.46
N GLU A 212 3.29 -15.47 8.01
CA GLU A 212 3.04 -16.64 8.84
C GLU A 212 4.35 -17.27 9.38
N LEU A 213 5.52 -16.75 8.97
CA LEU A 213 6.80 -17.25 9.42
C LEU A 213 6.91 -17.14 10.95
N GLN A 214 7.27 -18.26 11.58
CA GLN A 214 7.50 -18.36 13.01
C GLN A 214 8.98 -18.67 13.26
N GLY A 215 9.55 -18.15 14.33
CA GLY A 215 10.94 -18.38 14.66
C GLY A 215 11.42 -17.50 15.81
N GLU A 216 12.72 -17.50 16.02
CA GLU A 216 13.38 -16.59 16.98
C GLU A 216 13.41 -15.17 16.43
N GLU A 217 13.36 -14.18 17.32
CA GLU A 217 13.51 -12.79 16.96
C GLU A 217 14.93 -12.50 16.47
N ASP A 218 15.05 -11.77 15.37
CA ASP A 218 16.30 -11.31 14.79
C ASP A 218 16.17 -9.87 14.27
N ASP A 219 16.28 -8.94 15.18
CA ASP A 219 16.23 -7.50 14.87
C ASP A 219 17.38 -7.05 13.98
N ALA A 220 18.52 -7.77 14.01
CA ALA A 220 19.67 -7.45 13.17
C ALA A 220 19.39 -7.81 11.71
N GLU A 221 18.79 -8.97 11.47
CA GLU A 221 18.36 -9.40 10.12
C GLU A 221 17.33 -8.43 9.53
N GLN A 222 16.35 -7.99 10.32
CA GLN A 222 15.40 -6.97 9.89
C GLN A 222 16.11 -5.67 9.46
N ALA A 223 17.05 -5.19 10.26
CA ALA A 223 17.81 -3.98 9.95
C ALA A 223 18.68 -4.14 8.69
N ASP A 224 19.29 -5.30 8.49
CA ASP A 224 20.11 -5.60 7.31
C ASP A 224 19.26 -5.64 6.03
N TRP A 225 18.04 -6.17 6.12
CA TRP A 225 17.10 -6.14 5.00
C TRP A 225 16.78 -4.69 4.57
N TYR A 226 16.48 -3.79 5.50
CA TYR A 226 16.26 -2.38 5.18
C TYR A 226 17.50 -1.70 4.60
N ARG A 227 18.70 -2.01 5.10
CA ARG A 227 19.96 -1.50 4.51
C ARG A 227 20.14 -1.94 3.06
N ALA A 228 19.83 -3.21 2.76
CA ALA A 228 19.91 -3.75 1.40
C ALA A 228 18.92 -3.05 0.48
N MET A 229 17.64 -2.91 0.89
CA MET A 229 16.60 -2.19 0.17
C MET A 229 17.04 -0.77 -0.19
N PHE A 230 17.42 0.03 0.80
CA PHE A 230 17.82 1.42 0.57
C PHE A 230 19.08 1.53 -0.28
N THR A 231 20.04 0.63 -0.10
CA THR A 231 21.28 0.61 -0.90
C THR A 231 21.01 0.33 -2.36
N ALA A 232 20.12 -0.59 -2.68
CA ALA A 232 19.71 -0.89 -4.05
C ALA A 232 18.88 0.26 -4.65
N CYS A 233 17.91 0.77 -3.91
CA CYS A 233 17.00 1.82 -4.39
C CYS A 233 17.72 3.16 -4.61
N ARG A 234 18.74 3.49 -3.82
CA ARG A 234 19.52 4.74 -3.96
C ARG A 234 20.20 4.88 -5.31
N LYS A 235 20.46 3.78 -6.00
CA LYS A 235 21.02 3.75 -7.37
C LYS A 235 19.97 4.06 -8.45
N ARG A 236 18.71 4.25 -8.07
CA ARG A 236 17.53 4.37 -8.95
C ARG A 236 16.80 5.68 -8.68
N ASP A 237 17.09 6.72 -9.43
CA ASP A 237 16.51 8.08 -9.28
C ASP A 237 14.99 8.13 -9.52
N TRP A 238 14.44 7.10 -10.15
CA TRP A 238 13.02 6.97 -10.40
C TRP A 238 12.22 6.45 -9.17
N VAL A 239 12.86 5.87 -8.16
CA VAL A 239 12.23 5.53 -6.87
C VAL A 239 12.05 6.81 -6.06
N LYS A 240 10.80 7.22 -5.80
CA LYS A 240 10.47 8.53 -5.19
C LYS A 240 10.12 8.47 -3.71
N GLY A 241 9.92 7.27 -3.15
CA GLY A 241 9.59 7.15 -1.75
C GLY A 241 9.29 5.74 -1.29
N PHE A 242 9.13 5.62 0.04
CA PHE A 242 8.87 4.38 0.74
C PHE A 242 7.79 4.59 1.81
N GLY A 243 6.78 3.71 1.83
CA GLY A 243 5.89 3.49 2.96
C GLY A 243 6.39 2.27 3.74
N ILE A 244 6.92 2.49 4.91
CA ILE A 244 7.44 1.40 5.74
C ILE A 244 6.29 0.67 6.42
N TRP A 245 6.23 -0.62 6.27
CA TRP A 245 5.30 -1.51 6.93
C TRP A 245 5.99 -2.24 8.08
N ASP A 246 5.72 -1.95 9.43
CA ASP A 246 4.73 -0.94 9.73
C ASP A 246 5.20 -0.03 10.89
N TRP A 247 4.47 1.05 11.09
CA TRP A 247 4.57 1.85 12.31
C TRP A 247 3.21 1.81 13.02
N PRO A 248 3.06 1.04 14.09
CA PRO A 248 1.77 0.82 14.75
C PRO A 248 1.28 2.07 15.49
N GLY A 249 -0.03 2.23 15.54
CA GLY A 249 -0.67 3.29 16.34
C GLY A 249 -0.58 3.06 17.85
N ASN A 250 -0.39 1.81 18.27
CA ASN A 250 -0.15 1.40 19.66
C ASN A 250 1.19 0.69 19.75
N LEU A 251 2.00 1.06 20.75
CA LEU A 251 3.32 0.48 20.99
C LEU A 251 3.28 -0.74 21.93
N GLU A 252 2.11 -1.19 22.36
CA GLU A 252 1.92 -2.42 23.10
C GLU A 252 1.65 -3.59 22.15
N GLY A 253 2.41 -4.68 22.29
CA GLY A 253 2.25 -5.87 21.46
C GLY A 253 2.62 -5.63 20.00
N LEU A 254 3.82 -5.10 19.76
CA LEU A 254 4.32 -4.79 18.41
C LEU A 254 4.29 -5.99 17.49
N SER A 255 3.83 -5.78 16.27
CA SER A 255 3.90 -6.80 15.22
C SER A 255 5.37 -7.15 14.90
N PRO A 256 5.66 -8.33 14.37
CA PRO A 256 7.02 -8.63 13.89
C PRO A 256 7.51 -7.66 12.81
N TYR A 257 6.63 -7.03 12.04
CA TYR A 257 6.99 -6.01 11.04
C TYR A 257 7.31 -4.64 11.64
N ALA A 258 6.88 -4.35 12.86
CA ALA A 258 7.09 -3.05 13.47
C ALA A 258 8.59 -2.73 13.56
N VAL A 259 8.96 -1.50 13.20
CA VAL A 259 10.36 -1.03 13.20
C VAL A 259 10.67 -0.16 14.42
N CYS A 260 9.63 0.37 15.10
CA CYS A 260 9.79 1.28 16.22
C CYS A 260 10.50 0.61 17.41
N GLY A 261 11.53 1.27 17.92
CA GLY A 261 12.36 0.79 19.04
C GLY A 261 13.36 -0.32 18.68
N ARG A 262 13.43 -0.72 17.39
CA ARG A 262 14.35 -1.74 16.88
C ARG A 262 15.50 -1.11 16.08
N PRO A 263 16.62 -1.84 15.82
CA PRO A 263 17.73 -1.33 14.99
C PRO A 263 17.29 -0.85 13.60
N ALA A 264 16.24 -1.41 13.02
CA ALA A 264 15.66 -0.98 11.75
C ALA A 264 15.19 0.49 11.78
N GLU A 265 14.68 1.00 12.92
CA GLU A 265 14.31 2.41 13.09
C GLU A 265 15.50 3.34 12.81
N ASN A 266 16.70 2.98 13.33
CA ASN A 266 17.90 3.77 13.10
C ASN A 266 18.33 3.75 11.63
N VAL A 267 18.22 2.61 10.96
CA VAL A 267 18.52 2.49 9.52
C VAL A 267 17.63 3.40 8.70
N ILE A 268 16.33 3.42 9.01
CA ILE A 268 15.35 4.28 8.34
C ILE A 268 15.66 5.76 8.63
N ALA A 269 15.96 6.10 9.89
CA ALA A 269 16.31 7.45 10.31
C ALA A 269 17.59 7.97 9.60
N GLU A 270 18.62 7.14 9.50
CA GLU A 270 19.84 7.45 8.75
C GLU A 270 19.56 7.72 7.28
N GLU A 271 18.71 6.90 6.65
CA GLU A 271 18.40 7.03 5.22
C GLU A 271 17.55 8.27 4.95
N TYR A 272 16.48 8.49 5.72
CA TYR A 272 15.60 9.64 5.55
C TYR A 272 16.24 10.96 6.00
N GLY A 273 17.22 10.91 6.92
CA GLY A 273 17.99 12.06 7.36
C GLY A 273 19.09 12.49 6.37
N ARG A 274 19.38 11.71 5.35
CA ARG A 274 20.33 12.10 4.28
C ARG A 274 19.72 13.27 3.51
N ARG A 275 20.35 14.44 3.65
CA ARG A 275 20.02 15.58 2.80
C ARG A 275 20.72 15.37 1.46
N GLU A 276 19.97 15.49 0.37
CA GLU A 276 20.54 15.62 -0.97
C GLU A 276 21.45 16.85 -1.08
#